data_d3890a7c61d756dbf7edfb3aa9eaba2f
#
_entry.id   d3890a7c61d756dbf7edfb3aa9eaba2f
#
_cell.length_a   1.000
_cell.length_b   1.000
_cell.length_c   1.000
_cell.angle_alpha   90.00
_cell.angle_beta   90.00
_cell.angle_gamma   90.00
#
_symmetry.space_group_name_H-M   'P 1'
#
loop_
_entity.id
_entity.type
_entity.pdbx_description
1 polymer ?
#
loop_
_entity_poly.entity_id
_entity_poly.type
_entity_poly.pdbx_seq_one_letter_code
_entity_poly.pdbx_strand_id
1 'polypeptide(L)'
;EAGADDFLTKPVASSELRARLRAGERMLAMQAELLTKNRVIASTLIELQKLYDSLDRDLIEARKLQQTLIRDRVRDFGWARASLILRNSGRVGGDLVGSFRVDDDRVAVYSIDVSGHGVASAMMTARLAGFLTGSSPDQNLAYDKSPTGAQVLLPPDAVAERFNRLMLEEI
;
A
#
# COMPACT_ATOMS: atom_id res chain seq x y z
N GLU A 1 55.38 -10.42 -18.32
CA GLU A 1 54.41 -11.49 -18.08
C GLU A 1 53.80 -11.89 -19.41
N ALA A 2 53.98 -13.17 -19.85
CA ALA A 2 53.59 -13.65 -21.17
C ALA A 2 52.10 -14.09 -21.26
N GLY A 3 51.27 -13.76 -20.25
CA GLY A 3 49.84 -14.11 -20.23
C GLY A 3 49.55 -15.60 -20.02
N ALA A 4 50.50 -16.36 -19.48
CA ALA A 4 50.29 -17.76 -19.11
C ALA A 4 49.87 -17.84 -17.64
N ASP A 5 48.78 -18.57 -17.38
CA ASP A 5 48.23 -18.78 -16.01
C ASP A 5 49.02 -19.83 -15.20
N ASP A 6 49.81 -20.69 -15.89
CA ASP A 6 50.59 -21.73 -15.24
C ASP A 6 51.80 -22.16 -16.12
N PHE A 7 52.81 -22.80 -15.52
CA PHE A 7 53.99 -23.29 -16.24
C PHE A 7 54.45 -24.66 -15.70
N LEU A 8 55.12 -25.40 -16.55
CA LEU A 8 55.69 -26.72 -16.22
C LEU A 8 57.15 -26.75 -16.60
N THR A 9 58.02 -27.31 -15.75
CA THR A 9 59.42 -27.50 -16.02
C THR A 9 59.68 -28.90 -16.62
N LYS A 10 60.56 -29.01 -17.62
CA LYS A 10 60.94 -30.30 -18.17
C LYS A 10 62.08 -30.94 -17.34
N PRO A 11 62.03 -32.27 -17.09
CA PRO A 11 61.02 -33.24 -17.54
C PRO A 11 59.71 -33.18 -16.71
N VAL A 12 58.55 -33.20 -17.39
CA VAL A 12 57.22 -33.15 -16.78
C VAL A 12 56.78 -34.54 -16.34
N ALA A 13 56.48 -34.71 -15.06
CA ALA A 13 55.82 -35.92 -14.58
C ALA A 13 54.36 -35.99 -15.07
N SER A 14 53.93 -37.11 -15.60
CA SER A 14 52.58 -37.29 -16.14
C SER A 14 51.47 -37.13 -15.09
N SER A 15 51.78 -37.39 -13.82
CA SER A 15 50.87 -37.14 -12.68
C SER A 15 50.67 -35.65 -12.42
N GLU A 16 51.72 -34.84 -12.49
CA GLU A 16 51.67 -33.40 -12.31
C GLU A 16 50.86 -32.73 -13.43
N LEU A 17 51.14 -33.08 -14.67
CA LEU A 17 50.37 -32.58 -15.80
C LEU A 17 48.86 -32.85 -15.66
N ARG A 18 48.51 -34.11 -15.30
CA ARG A 18 47.11 -34.48 -15.08
C ARG A 18 46.47 -33.72 -13.91
N ALA A 19 47.19 -33.47 -12.84
CA ALA A 19 46.67 -32.72 -11.69
C ALA A 19 46.37 -31.26 -12.09
N ARG A 20 47.27 -30.60 -12.84
CA ARG A 20 47.08 -29.22 -13.32
C ARG A 20 45.94 -29.10 -14.33
N LEU A 21 45.84 -30.03 -15.28
CA LEU A 21 44.71 -30.07 -16.23
C LEU A 21 43.38 -30.22 -15.52
N ARG A 22 43.26 -31.12 -14.53
CA ARG A 22 42.05 -31.26 -13.73
C ARG A 22 41.73 -30.00 -12.89
N ALA A 23 42.75 -29.28 -12.43
CA ALA A 23 42.53 -28.01 -11.73
C ALA A 23 41.98 -26.93 -12.68
N GLY A 24 42.55 -26.84 -13.91
CA GLY A 24 42.04 -25.93 -14.95
C GLY A 24 40.62 -26.28 -15.39
N GLU A 25 40.31 -27.57 -15.60
CA GLU A 25 38.94 -28.00 -15.91
C GLU A 25 37.93 -27.61 -14.84
N ARG A 26 38.29 -27.81 -13.55
CA ARG A 26 37.43 -27.39 -12.44
C ARG A 26 37.24 -25.86 -12.41
N MET A 27 38.30 -25.08 -12.64
CA MET A 27 38.24 -23.63 -12.68
C MET A 27 37.30 -23.13 -13.80
N LEU A 28 37.43 -23.70 -15.00
CA LEU A 28 36.56 -23.37 -16.14
C LEU A 28 35.10 -23.75 -15.86
N ALA A 29 34.86 -24.91 -15.25
CA ALA A 29 33.52 -25.34 -14.87
C ALA A 29 32.88 -24.39 -13.84
N MET A 30 33.65 -24.02 -12.81
CA MET A 30 33.18 -23.02 -11.79
C MET A 30 32.92 -21.65 -12.42
N GLN A 31 33.77 -21.19 -13.33
CA GLN A 31 33.58 -19.93 -14.04
C GLN A 31 32.32 -19.98 -14.94
N ALA A 32 32.07 -21.04 -15.64
CA ALA A 32 30.86 -21.24 -16.45
C ALA A 32 29.59 -21.25 -15.56
N GLU A 33 29.67 -21.92 -14.40
CA GLU A 33 28.57 -21.92 -13.42
C GLU A 33 28.30 -20.53 -12.87
N LEU A 34 29.35 -19.78 -12.47
CA LEU A 34 29.22 -18.41 -12.00
C LEU A 34 28.59 -17.49 -13.05
N LEU A 35 29.01 -17.57 -14.30
CA LEU A 35 28.44 -16.81 -15.40
C LEU A 35 26.96 -17.14 -15.60
N THR A 36 26.58 -18.38 -15.47
CA THR A 36 25.18 -18.83 -15.57
C THR A 36 24.35 -18.29 -14.40
N LYS A 37 24.86 -18.41 -13.17
CA LYS A 37 24.20 -17.86 -11.97
C LYS A 37 24.03 -16.34 -12.05
N ASN A 38 25.06 -15.62 -12.48
CA ASN A 38 25.00 -14.16 -12.65
C ASN A 38 23.95 -13.74 -13.69
N ARG A 39 23.79 -14.49 -14.80
CA ARG A 39 22.72 -14.22 -15.77
C ARG A 39 21.34 -14.40 -15.17
N VAL A 40 21.13 -15.49 -14.42
CA VAL A 40 19.86 -15.75 -13.73
C VAL A 40 19.55 -14.64 -12.72
N ILE A 41 20.53 -14.26 -11.91
CA ILE A 41 20.35 -13.16 -10.94
C ILE A 41 19.99 -11.86 -11.67
N ALA A 42 20.70 -11.51 -12.73
CA ALA A 42 20.42 -10.30 -13.51
C ALA A 42 19.00 -10.31 -14.09
N SER A 43 18.56 -11.42 -14.68
CA SER A 43 17.20 -11.53 -15.23
C SER A 43 16.14 -11.43 -14.14
N THR A 44 16.35 -12.07 -12.98
CA THR A 44 15.42 -12.01 -11.84
C THR A 44 15.30 -10.60 -11.27
N LEU A 45 16.43 -9.87 -11.18
CA LEU A 45 16.41 -8.47 -10.73
C LEU A 45 15.60 -7.57 -11.67
N ILE A 46 15.75 -7.75 -12.99
CA ILE A 46 14.96 -6.99 -13.99
C ILE A 46 13.47 -7.32 -13.86
N GLU A 47 13.11 -8.58 -13.66
CA GLU A 47 11.72 -8.98 -13.48
C GLU A 47 11.12 -8.41 -12.19
N LEU A 48 11.85 -8.51 -11.09
CA LEU A 48 11.49 -7.91 -9.79
C LEU A 48 11.25 -6.41 -9.93
N GLN A 49 12.16 -5.69 -10.60
CA GLN A 49 12.01 -4.25 -10.83
C GLN A 49 10.70 -3.94 -11.59
N LYS A 50 10.39 -4.68 -12.64
CA LYS A 50 9.13 -4.50 -13.39
C LYS A 50 7.89 -4.72 -12.52
N LEU A 51 7.91 -5.73 -11.64
CA LEU A 51 6.82 -6.00 -10.71
C LEU A 51 6.66 -4.87 -9.69
N TYR A 52 7.77 -4.37 -9.13
CA TYR A 52 7.75 -3.20 -8.24
C TYR A 52 7.20 -1.96 -8.91
N ASP A 53 7.61 -1.66 -10.14
CA ASP A 53 7.15 -0.49 -10.89
C ASP A 53 5.64 -0.60 -11.23
N SER A 54 5.14 -1.81 -11.46
CA SER A 54 3.71 -2.04 -11.66
C SER A 54 2.93 -1.80 -10.37
N LEU A 55 3.38 -2.41 -9.26
CA LEU A 55 2.75 -2.26 -7.95
C LEU A 55 2.73 -0.80 -7.49
N ASP A 56 3.82 -0.06 -7.69
CA ASP A 56 3.89 1.36 -7.32
C ASP A 56 2.88 2.21 -8.10
N ARG A 57 2.68 1.92 -9.39
CA ARG A 57 1.64 2.57 -10.21
C ARG A 57 0.24 2.29 -9.67
N ASP A 58 -0.08 1.04 -9.34
CA ASP A 58 -1.38 0.66 -8.80
C ASP A 58 -1.66 1.36 -7.46
N LEU A 59 -0.64 1.46 -6.60
CA LEU A 59 -0.74 2.18 -5.33
C LEU A 59 -0.93 3.70 -5.51
N ILE A 60 -0.32 4.29 -6.54
CA ILE A 60 -0.53 5.70 -6.89
C ILE A 60 -1.98 5.94 -7.31
N GLU A 61 -2.56 5.06 -8.13
CA GLU A 61 -3.96 5.16 -8.53
C GLU A 61 -4.91 4.97 -7.34
N ALA A 62 -4.65 3.97 -6.49
CA ALA A 62 -5.41 3.77 -5.25
C ALA A 62 -5.37 5.00 -4.33
N ARG A 63 -4.21 5.68 -4.23
CA ARG A 63 -4.08 6.94 -3.50
C ARG A 63 -4.96 8.04 -4.08
N LYS A 64 -5.00 8.19 -5.40
CA LYS A 64 -5.87 9.17 -6.06
C LYS A 64 -7.33 8.90 -5.72
N LEU A 65 -7.77 7.64 -5.79
CA LEU A 65 -9.12 7.25 -5.41
C LEU A 65 -9.41 7.59 -3.94
N GLN A 66 -8.52 7.24 -3.01
CA GLN A 66 -8.67 7.60 -1.59
C GLN A 66 -8.80 9.11 -1.38
N GLN A 67 -8.02 9.92 -2.12
CA GLN A 67 -8.10 11.38 -2.04
C GLN A 67 -9.44 11.95 -2.53
N THR A 68 -10.16 11.26 -3.41
CA THR A 68 -11.49 11.68 -3.85
C THR A 68 -12.57 11.49 -2.78
N LEU A 69 -12.30 10.65 -1.77
CA LEU A 69 -13.21 10.48 -0.63
C LEU A 69 -13.28 11.75 0.23
N ILE A 70 -12.21 12.56 0.23
CA ILE A 70 -12.22 13.89 0.83
C ILE A 70 -12.72 14.86 -0.24
N ARG A 71 -14.06 15.00 -0.34
CA ARG A 71 -14.70 15.77 -1.41
C ARG A 71 -14.24 17.24 -1.46
N ASP A 72 -14.19 17.89 -0.28
CA ASP A 72 -13.81 19.30 -0.15
C ASP A 72 -12.78 19.46 0.96
N ARG A 73 -11.54 19.76 0.60
CA ARG A 73 -10.46 20.01 1.58
C ARG A 73 -10.71 21.29 2.39
N VAL A 74 -11.41 22.23 1.80
CA VAL A 74 -11.84 23.48 2.47
C VAL A 74 -13.32 23.62 2.21
N ARG A 75 -14.11 23.67 3.26
CA ARG A 75 -15.56 23.83 3.20
C ARG A 75 -15.96 25.04 4.00
N ASP A 76 -16.66 25.97 3.33
CA ASP A 76 -17.23 27.16 3.95
C ASP A 76 -18.72 26.91 4.26
N PHE A 77 -19.07 27.07 5.53
CA PHE A 77 -20.44 26.90 6.01
C PHE A 77 -21.15 28.24 6.28
N GLY A 78 -20.49 29.36 5.96
CA GLY A 78 -20.94 30.72 6.22
C GLY A 78 -20.47 31.22 7.59
N TRP A 79 -20.88 30.59 8.67
CA TRP A 79 -20.49 30.91 10.05
C TRP A 79 -19.18 30.21 10.50
N ALA A 80 -18.76 29.15 9.79
CA ALA A 80 -17.52 28.45 10.08
C ALA A 80 -16.85 27.97 8.77
N ARG A 81 -15.52 27.82 8.81
CA ARG A 81 -14.74 27.21 7.74
C ARG A 81 -13.98 25.99 8.27
N ALA A 82 -14.19 24.85 7.66
CA ALA A 82 -13.42 23.64 7.94
C ALA A 82 -12.31 23.44 6.89
N SER A 83 -11.08 23.17 7.36
CA SER A 83 -9.96 22.78 6.50
C SER A 83 -9.51 21.38 6.90
N LEU A 84 -9.58 20.43 5.96
CA LEU A 84 -9.27 19.04 6.20
C LEU A 84 -7.89 18.71 5.60
N ILE A 85 -7.00 18.19 6.44
CA ILE A 85 -5.64 17.78 6.03
C ILE A 85 -5.46 16.31 6.37
N LEU A 86 -5.10 15.52 5.34
CA LEU A 86 -4.76 14.12 5.50
C LEU A 86 -3.32 13.88 5.01
N ARG A 87 -2.49 13.26 5.85
CA ARG A 87 -1.13 12.84 5.52
C ARG A 87 -0.96 11.37 5.87
N ASN A 88 -1.01 10.52 4.87
CA ASN A 88 -0.76 9.10 5.05
C ASN A 88 0.74 8.84 5.26
N SER A 89 1.07 7.86 6.09
CA SER A 89 2.45 7.39 6.31
C SER A 89 3.03 6.63 5.12
N GLY A 90 2.16 6.10 4.23
CA GLY A 90 2.51 5.35 3.01
C GLY A 90 1.86 5.92 1.76
N ARG A 91 1.81 5.11 0.69
CA ARG A 91 1.12 5.47 -0.56
C ARG A 91 -0.39 5.61 -0.35
N VAL A 92 -0.98 4.68 0.42
CA VAL A 92 -2.36 4.66 0.90
C VAL A 92 -2.35 4.31 2.39
N GLY A 93 -3.38 4.69 3.14
CA GLY A 93 -3.42 4.50 4.59
C GLY A 93 -4.81 4.26 5.14
N GLY A 94 -4.86 3.89 6.43
CA GLY A 94 -6.07 3.66 7.18
C GLY A 94 -6.76 4.92 7.66
N ASP A 95 -6.11 6.07 7.55
CA ASP A 95 -6.66 7.34 8.02
C ASP A 95 -7.58 8.00 6.99
N LEU A 96 -8.64 8.65 7.47
CA LEU A 96 -9.49 9.53 6.69
C LEU A 96 -10.10 10.61 7.58
N VAL A 97 -10.31 11.79 7.00
CA VAL A 97 -11.04 12.89 7.62
C VAL A 97 -12.16 13.36 6.71
N GLY A 98 -13.27 13.76 7.30
CA GLY A 98 -14.39 14.25 6.52
C GLY A 98 -15.28 15.18 7.31
N SER A 99 -16.21 15.83 6.60
CA SER A 99 -17.25 16.68 7.20
C SER A 99 -18.49 16.65 6.35
N PHE A 100 -19.64 16.85 6.97
CA PHE A 100 -20.90 17.08 6.29
C PHE A 100 -21.75 18.11 7.04
N ARG A 101 -22.58 18.83 6.29
CA ARG A 101 -23.56 19.75 6.89
C ARG A 101 -24.70 18.92 7.47
N VAL A 102 -25.07 19.22 8.69
CA VAL A 102 -26.23 18.63 9.37
C VAL A 102 -27.47 19.47 9.12
N ASP A 103 -27.36 20.78 9.38
CA ASP A 103 -28.36 21.80 9.14
C ASP A 103 -27.68 23.18 8.98
N ASP A 104 -28.45 24.26 9.11
CA ASP A 104 -27.91 25.61 8.91
C ASP A 104 -26.89 26.02 9.97
N ASP A 105 -27.01 25.48 11.20
CA ASP A 105 -26.22 25.88 12.38
C ASP A 105 -25.25 24.77 12.83
N ARG A 106 -25.34 23.56 12.26
CA ARG A 106 -24.54 22.40 12.69
C ARG A 106 -23.80 21.74 11.56
N VAL A 107 -22.57 21.35 11.86
CA VAL A 107 -21.66 20.61 11.00
C VAL A 107 -21.12 19.40 11.76
N ALA A 108 -21.11 18.26 11.13
CA ALA A 108 -20.40 17.08 11.61
C ALA A 108 -19.00 17.03 11.00
N VAL A 109 -18.00 16.75 11.85
CA VAL A 109 -16.62 16.48 11.44
C VAL A 109 -16.25 15.13 12.01
N TYR A 110 -15.57 14.32 11.23
CA TYR A 110 -15.13 12.99 11.65
C TYR A 110 -13.70 12.69 11.23
N SER A 111 -13.04 11.88 12.03
CA SER A 111 -11.76 11.26 11.73
C SER A 111 -11.89 9.76 11.92
N ILE A 112 -11.42 9.01 10.96
CA ILE A 112 -11.37 7.54 10.98
C ILE A 112 -9.90 7.15 10.95
N ASP A 113 -9.51 6.24 11.85
CA ASP A 113 -8.19 5.64 11.90
C ASP A 113 -8.36 4.12 11.97
N VAL A 114 -8.07 3.44 10.86
CA VAL A 114 -8.08 1.99 10.77
C VAL A 114 -6.67 1.49 11.00
N SER A 115 -6.49 0.63 12.00
CA SER A 115 -5.20 0.07 12.37
C SER A 115 -4.54 -0.64 11.19
N GLY A 116 -3.21 -0.43 11.03
CA GLY A 116 -2.43 -0.97 9.94
C GLY A 116 -2.19 0.04 8.82
N HIS A 117 -1.57 -0.43 7.74
CA HIS A 117 -1.21 0.41 6.59
C HIS A 117 -1.41 -0.35 5.27
N GLY A 118 -1.41 0.38 4.18
CA GLY A 118 -1.52 -0.19 2.83
C GLY A 118 -2.97 -0.33 2.36
N VAL A 119 -3.17 -1.20 1.37
CA VAL A 119 -4.42 -1.30 0.62
C VAL A 119 -5.59 -1.78 1.49
N ALA A 120 -5.34 -2.78 2.36
CA ALA A 120 -6.40 -3.36 3.18
C ALA A 120 -7.02 -2.33 4.14
N SER A 121 -6.20 -1.59 4.90
CA SER A 121 -6.68 -0.52 5.77
C SER A 121 -7.34 0.61 4.99
N ALA A 122 -6.79 1.00 3.83
CA ALA A 122 -7.39 2.02 2.97
C ALA A 122 -8.77 1.62 2.43
N MET A 123 -8.96 0.35 2.04
CA MET A 123 -10.26 -0.16 1.59
C MET A 123 -11.29 -0.17 2.73
N MET A 124 -10.88 -0.59 3.93
CA MET A 124 -11.76 -0.53 5.11
C MET A 124 -12.16 0.91 5.42
N THR A 125 -11.21 1.84 5.42
CA THR A 125 -11.47 3.27 5.63
C THR A 125 -12.43 3.83 4.58
N ALA A 126 -12.25 3.47 3.31
CA ALA A 126 -13.15 3.89 2.23
C ALA A 126 -14.58 3.37 2.44
N ARG A 127 -14.72 2.13 2.91
CA ARG A 127 -16.01 1.53 3.25
C ARG A 127 -16.69 2.26 4.41
N LEU A 128 -15.96 2.49 5.50
CA LEU A 128 -16.46 3.24 6.66
C LEU A 128 -16.86 4.67 6.29
N ALA A 129 -16.07 5.35 5.47
CA ALA A 129 -16.40 6.68 4.97
C ALA A 129 -17.70 6.68 4.15
N GLY A 130 -17.96 5.62 3.40
CA GLY A 130 -19.20 5.45 2.64
C GLY A 130 -20.46 5.55 3.50
N PHE A 131 -20.40 5.07 4.74
CA PHE A 131 -21.51 5.16 5.71
C PHE A 131 -21.70 6.55 6.30
N LEU A 132 -20.75 7.48 6.14
CA LEU A 132 -20.83 8.86 6.63
C LEU A 132 -20.98 9.89 5.50
N THR A 133 -21.22 9.45 4.27
CA THR A 133 -21.38 10.39 3.15
C THR A 133 -22.68 11.16 3.26
N GLY A 134 -22.57 12.50 3.27
CA GLY A 134 -23.72 13.40 3.33
C GLY A 134 -24.54 13.53 2.05
N SER A 135 -24.28 12.69 1.04
CA SER A 135 -24.98 12.77 -0.26
C SER A 135 -26.40 12.19 -0.24
N SER A 136 -26.69 11.33 0.72
CA SER A 136 -28.01 10.76 0.93
C SER A 136 -28.20 10.52 2.43
N PRO A 137 -28.96 11.38 3.11
CA PRO A 137 -29.18 11.24 4.56
C PRO A 137 -29.76 9.87 4.95
N ASP A 138 -30.56 9.25 4.09
CA ASP A 138 -31.12 7.91 4.34
C ASP A 138 -30.07 6.79 4.37
N GLN A 139 -28.88 7.03 3.81
CA GLN A 139 -27.77 6.09 3.79
C GLN A 139 -26.66 6.45 4.77
N ASN A 140 -26.78 7.59 5.45
CA ASN A 140 -25.78 8.05 6.39
C ASN A 140 -26.06 7.50 7.79
N LEU A 141 -25.12 6.71 8.29
CA LEU A 141 -25.17 6.02 9.57
C LEU A 141 -25.34 6.98 10.78
N ALA A 142 -24.96 8.24 10.60
CA ALA A 142 -25.11 9.27 11.63
C ALA A 142 -26.56 9.73 11.83
N TYR A 143 -27.50 9.32 10.97
CA TYR A 143 -28.89 9.70 11.10
C TYR A 143 -29.77 8.50 11.46
N ASP A 144 -30.87 8.79 12.16
CA ASP A 144 -31.97 7.88 12.41
C ASP A 144 -33.30 8.49 11.97
N LYS A 145 -34.32 7.67 11.84
CA LYS A 145 -35.69 8.13 11.59
C LYS A 145 -36.45 8.26 12.91
N SER A 146 -36.97 9.44 13.19
CA SER A 146 -37.88 9.63 14.29
C SER A 146 -39.20 8.85 14.06
N PRO A 147 -40.03 8.65 15.08
CA PRO A 147 -41.35 8.04 14.93
C PRO A 147 -42.26 8.78 13.92
N THR A 148 -41.99 10.05 13.67
CA THR A 148 -42.68 10.87 12.66
C THR A 148 -42.09 10.82 11.28
N GLY A 149 -41.02 10.02 11.08
CA GLY A 149 -40.32 9.89 9.80
C GLY A 149 -39.26 10.98 9.52
N ALA A 150 -39.10 11.95 10.43
CA ALA A 150 -38.08 12.97 10.28
C ALA A 150 -36.68 12.38 10.58
N GLN A 151 -35.68 12.86 9.87
CA GLN A 151 -34.29 12.46 10.13
C GLN A 151 -33.76 13.20 11.35
N VAL A 152 -33.16 12.46 12.26
CA VAL A 152 -32.54 12.95 13.50
C VAL A 152 -31.08 12.55 13.52
N LEU A 153 -30.20 13.54 13.72
CA LEU A 153 -28.77 13.25 13.90
C LEU A 153 -28.57 12.53 15.23
N LEU A 154 -27.89 11.41 15.18
CA LEU A 154 -27.49 10.66 16.38
C LEU A 154 -26.33 11.37 17.09
N PRO A 155 -26.23 11.25 18.42
CA PRO A 155 -25.06 11.68 19.14
C PRO A 155 -23.85 10.81 18.78
N PRO A 156 -22.60 11.31 18.92
CA PRO A 156 -21.39 10.61 18.45
C PRO A 156 -21.18 9.22 19.03
N ASP A 157 -21.57 8.99 20.28
CA ASP A 157 -21.51 7.69 20.95
C ASP A 157 -22.44 6.67 20.28
N ALA A 158 -23.68 7.04 19.97
CA ALA A 158 -24.62 6.17 19.24
C ALA A 158 -24.14 5.86 17.81
N VAL A 159 -23.49 6.82 17.14
CA VAL A 159 -22.86 6.58 15.84
C VAL A 159 -21.72 5.56 15.98
N ALA A 160 -20.87 5.68 17.01
CA ALA A 160 -19.78 4.75 17.28
C ALA A 160 -20.31 3.33 17.59
N GLU A 161 -21.39 3.20 18.36
CA GLU A 161 -22.04 1.91 18.62
C GLU A 161 -22.59 1.27 17.35
N ARG A 162 -23.19 2.04 16.45
CA ARG A 162 -23.65 1.55 15.15
C ARG A 162 -22.50 1.06 14.28
N PHE A 163 -21.40 1.79 14.22
CA PHE A 163 -20.20 1.33 13.54
C PHE A 163 -19.68 0.02 14.13
N ASN A 164 -19.58 -0.07 15.46
CA ASN A 164 -19.12 -1.28 16.14
C ASN A 164 -20.00 -2.48 15.81
N ARG A 165 -21.32 -2.33 15.84
CA ARG A 165 -22.26 -3.39 15.48
C ARG A 165 -22.07 -3.85 14.03
N LEU A 166 -22.02 -2.90 13.11
CA LEU A 166 -21.84 -3.16 11.68
C LEU A 166 -20.52 -3.92 11.40
N MET A 167 -19.43 -3.53 12.10
CA MET A 167 -18.15 -4.24 11.98
C MET A 167 -18.20 -5.65 12.51
N LEU A 168 -18.95 -5.91 13.60
CA LEU A 168 -19.09 -7.25 14.18
C LEU A 168 -20.00 -8.18 13.35
N GLU A 169 -20.96 -7.64 12.61
CA GLU A 169 -21.88 -8.40 11.77
C GLU A 169 -21.29 -8.77 10.40
N GLU A 170 -20.27 -8.04 9.92
CA GLU A 170 -19.74 -8.19 8.57
C GLU A 170 -18.31 -8.77 8.50
N ILE A 171 -17.69 -9.05 9.65
CA ILE A 171 -16.40 -9.75 9.80
C ILE A 171 -16.64 -11.16 10.35
#